data_e20d9fcb72bad157d49081e3c43e0ae7
#
_entry.id   e20d9fcb72bad157d49081e3c43e0ae7
#
_cell.length_a   1.000
_cell.length_b   1.000
_cell.length_c   1.000
_cell.angle_alpha   90.00
_cell.angle_beta   90.00
_cell.angle_gamma   90.00
#
_symmetry.space_group_name_H-M   'P 1'
#
loop_
_entity.id
_entity.type
_entity.pdbx_description
1 polymer ?
#
loop_
_entity_poly.entity_id
_entity_poly.type
_entity_poly.pdbx_seq_one_letter_code
_entity_poly.pdbx_strand_id
1 'polypeptide(L)'
;MKSAYINRDITYTGAELAPHWIYKNHNLQGDAIVAFDGKCDVALSEMVDIADVIENSPIYSERMLNFIIEHFNMPLLEGVSRQRLFVCIIKEQVEKATGLQLERDGDDLFFNGGKLSVSIATKSPTSVLIHTALNIISDNTPVKAAGLSSDMNFFDIKELAYNILNAYTKEHEEIIMASTKVRGVI
;
A
#
# COMPACT_ATOMS: atom_id res chain seq x y z
N MET A 1 -12.21 -10.01 -5.02
CA MET A 1 -10.86 -9.48 -5.34
C MET A 1 -9.81 -10.58 -5.19
N LYS A 2 -8.77 -10.63 -6.02
CA LYS A 2 -7.68 -11.62 -5.91
C LYS A 2 -6.53 -11.05 -5.09
N SER A 3 -5.79 -11.93 -4.37
CA SER A 3 -4.63 -11.50 -3.59
C SER A 3 -3.50 -12.53 -3.62
N ALA A 4 -2.25 -12.06 -3.53
CA ALA A 4 -1.09 -12.93 -3.39
C ALA A 4 0.06 -12.23 -2.66
N TYR A 5 0.78 -13.00 -1.84
CA TYR A 5 2.11 -12.62 -1.39
C TYR A 5 3.16 -13.21 -2.34
N ILE A 6 3.99 -12.34 -2.90
CA ILE A 6 5.04 -12.73 -3.85
C ILE A 6 6.31 -13.03 -3.06
N ASN A 7 6.61 -14.31 -2.88
CA ASN A 7 7.78 -14.77 -2.12
C ASN A 7 9.07 -14.63 -2.93
N ARG A 8 9.37 -13.40 -3.35
CA ARG A 8 10.57 -13.03 -4.11
C ARG A 8 10.92 -11.60 -3.76
N ASP A 9 12.20 -11.31 -3.58
CA ASP A 9 12.71 -9.95 -3.41
C ASP A 9 12.49 -9.17 -4.72
N ILE A 10 11.79 -8.03 -4.62
CA ILE A 10 11.48 -7.15 -5.75
C ILE A 10 11.85 -5.73 -5.33
N THR A 11 12.76 -5.09 -6.06
CA THR A 11 12.97 -3.66 -5.89
C THR A 11 11.81 -2.90 -6.52
N TYR A 12 11.09 -2.12 -5.71
CA TYR A 12 10.07 -1.23 -6.22
C TYR A 12 10.72 0.05 -6.75
N THR A 13 10.49 0.35 -8.02
CA THR A 13 11.12 1.47 -8.74
C THR A 13 10.11 2.52 -9.21
N GLY A 14 8.81 2.28 -9.02
CA GLY A 14 7.71 3.06 -9.61
C GLY A 14 7.17 2.42 -10.89
N ALA A 15 7.99 1.72 -11.67
CA ALA A 15 7.57 1.04 -12.90
C ALA A 15 6.56 -0.09 -12.65
N GLU A 16 6.53 -0.64 -11.45
CA GLU A 16 5.58 -1.65 -11.01
C GLU A 16 4.16 -1.08 -10.84
N LEU A 17 4.01 0.23 -10.64
CA LEU A 17 2.71 0.91 -10.56
C LEU A 17 2.15 1.20 -11.96
N ALA A 18 2.01 0.14 -12.74
CA ALA A 18 1.57 0.21 -14.13
C ALA A 18 0.32 -0.66 -14.38
N PRO A 19 -0.56 -0.27 -15.32
CA PRO A 19 -1.76 -1.04 -15.62
C PRO A 19 -1.41 -2.46 -16.08
N HIS A 20 -2.17 -3.42 -15.55
CA HIS A 20 -1.98 -4.85 -15.79
C HIS A 20 -0.63 -5.43 -15.32
N TRP A 21 0.16 -4.71 -14.53
CA TRP A 21 1.42 -5.24 -14.02
C TRP A 21 1.20 -6.50 -13.20
N ILE A 22 0.19 -6.50 -12.31
CA ILE A 22 -0.18 -7.67 -11.51
C ILE A 22 -0.57 -8.84 -12.40
N TYR A 23 -1.42 -8.60 -13.40
CA TYR A 23 -1.85 -9.66 -14.32
C TYR A 23 -0.71 -10.23 -15.15
N LYS A 24 0.13 -9.37 -15.74
CA LYS A 24 1.26 -9.79 -16.60
C LYS A 24 2.31 -10.59 -15.85
N ASN A 25 2.61 -10.22 -14.60
CA ASN A 25 3.71 -10.82 -13.85
C ASN A 25 3.27 -11.93 -12.88
N HIS A 26 2.01 -11.94 -12.46
CA HIS A 26 1.51 -12.85 -11.41
C HIS A 26 0.22 -13.59 -11.81
N ASN A 27 -0.26 -13.42 -13.03
CA ASN A 27 -1.45 -14.10 -13.57
C ASN A 27 -2.74 -13.89 -12.74
N LEU A 28 -2.87 -12.74 -12.08
CA LEU A 28 -4.06 -12.35 -11.33
C LEU A 28 -4.87 -11.35 -12.15
N GLN A 29 -5.82 -11.84 -12.94
CA GLN A 29 -6.68 -11.00 -13.80
C GLN A 29 -7.84 -10.40 -13.01
N GLY A 30 -8.18 -9.13 -13.26
CA GLY A 30 -9.25 -8.35 -12.61
C GLY A 30 -8.72 -7.61 -11.39
N ASP A 31 -9.63 -7.15 -10.52
CA ASP A 31 -9.25 -6.46 -9.30
C ASP A 31 -8.35 -7.35 -8.44
N ALA A 32 -7.16 -6.84 -8.13
CA ALA A 32 -6.15 -7.61 -7.43
C ALA A 32 -5.27 -6.75 -6.52
N ILE A 33 -4.75 -7.38 -5.49
CA ILE A 33 -3.71 -6.84 -4.60
C ILE A 33 -2.58 -7.85 -4.47
N VAL A 34 -1.34 -7.37 -4.56
CA VAL A 34 -0.16 -8.18 -4.26
C VAL A 34 0.70 -7.51 -3.20
N ALA A 35 1.40 -8.33 -2.42
CA ALA A 35 2.40 -7.88 -1.46
C ALA A 35 3.74 -8.56 -1.73
N PHE A 36 4.84 -7.85 -1.54
CA PHE A 36 6.20 -8.35 -1.60
C PHE A 36 7.11 -7.51 -0.70
N ASP A 37 8.20 -8.06 -0.24
CA ASP A 37 9.24 -7.28 0.41
C ASP A 37 10.45 -7.07 -0.50
N GLY A 38 11.13 -5.95 -0.30
CA GLY A 38 12.30 -5.55 -1.06
C GLY A 38 12.63 -4.07 -0.91
N LYS A 39 13.68 -3.66 -1.60
CA LYS A 39 14.11 -2.26 -1.66
C LYS A 39 13.05 -1.37 -2.31
N CYS A 40 12.94 -0.14 -1.85
CA CYS A 40 12.21 0.92 -2.54
C CYS A 40 13.22 1.96 -3.02
N ASP A 41 13.24 2.24 -4.33
CA ASP A 41 14.19 3.16 -4.95
C ASP A 41 13.53 3.82 -6.17
N VAL A 42 12.76 4.87 -5.89
CA VAL A 42 11.95 5.54 -6.91
C VAL A 42 12.63 6.83 -7.35
N ALA A 43 13.05 6.85 -8.60
CA ALA A 43 13.60 8.05 -9.21
C ALA A 43 12.51 9.11 -9.40
N LEU A 44 12.87 10.39 -9.34
CA LEU A 44 11.92 11.52 -9.52
C LEU A 44 11.13 11.43 -10.82
N SER A 45 11.71 10.88 -11.90
CA SER A 45 11.03 10.66 -13.18
C SER A 45 9.89 9.64 -13.14
N GLU A 46 9.91 8.74 -12.16
CA GLU A 46 8.91 7.68 -11.98
C GLU A 46 7.87 8.04 -10.90
N MET A 47 8.07 9.16 -10.20
CA MET A 47 7.16 9.58 -9.15
C MET A 47 5.87 10.16 -9.72
N VAL A 48 4.74 9.69 -9.19
CA VAL A 48 3.40 10.15 -9.58
C VAL A 48 2.84 11.23 -8.63
N ASP A 49 3.44 11.41 -7.45
CA ASP A 49 3.12 12.54 -6.57
C ASP A 49 3.82 13.81 -7.05
N ILE A 50 3.00 14.76 -7.53
CA ILE A 50 3.52 16.03 -8.07
C ILE A 50 4.11 16.90 -6.96
N ALA A 51 3.60 16.82 -5.73
CA ALA A 51 4.14 17.59 -4.61
C ALA A 51 5.57 17.14 -4.29
N ASP A 52 5.79 15.82 -4.18
CA ASP A 52 7.12 15.26 -3.94
C ASP A 52 8.10 15.58 -5.07
N VAL A 53 7.62 15.58 -6.33
CA VAL A 53 8.44 15.98 -7.48
C VAL A 53 8.87 17.45 -7.38
N ILE A 54 7.93 18.35 -7.01
CA ILE A 54 8.22 19.79 -6.85
C ILE A 54 9.21 20.02 -5.70
N GLU A 55 9.09 19.26 -4.62
CA GLU A 55 9.98 19.33 -3.45
C GLU A 55 11.33 18.62 -3.66
N ASN A 56 11.52 17.95 -4.81
CA ASN A 56 12.70 17.14 -5.12
C ASN A 56 12.96 16.07 -4.03
N SER A 57 11.89 15.42 -3.57
CA SER A 57 11.89 14.46 -2.46
C SER A 57 11.82 13.02 -2.99
N PRO A 58 12.96 12.36 -3.30
CA PRO A 58 12.96 10.98 -3.77
C PRO A 58 12.53 10.01 -2.67
N ILE A 59 11.94 8.89 -3.06
CA ILE A 59 11.57 7.82 -2.13
C ILE A 59 12.68 6.77 -2.14
N TYR A 60 13.29 6.55 -0.98
CA TYR A 60 14.30 5.53 -0.79
C TYR A 60 14.14 4.85 0.56
N SER A 61 14.20 3.51 0.55
CA SER A 61 14.30 2.68 1.76
C SER A 61 14.99 1.36 1.39
N GLU A 62 15.86 0.88 2.26
CA GLU A 62 16.61 -0.37 2.04
C GLU A 62 15.70 -1.59 2.00
N ARG A 63 14.62 -1.59 2.79
CA ARG A 63 13.66 -2.69 2.80
C ARG A 63 12.28 -2.24 3.25
N MET A 64 11.29 -2.48 2.41
CA MET A 64 9.88 -2.20 2.67
C MET A 64 9.01 -3.42 2.40
N LEU A 65 7.91 -3.52 3.11
CA LEU A 65 6.77 -4.36 2.73
C LEU A 65 5.89 -3.54 1.79
N ASN A 66 5.94 -3.87 0.50
CA ASN A 66 5.24 -3.17 -0.56
C ASN A 66 3.90 -3.84 -0.88
N PHE A 67 2.90 -3.04 -1.19
CA PHE A 67 1.60 -3.47 -1.71
C PHE A 67 1.30 -2.72 -3.00
N ILE A 68 0.86 -3.46 -4.03
CA ILE A 68 0.33 -2.88 -5.26
C ILE A 68 -1.10 -3.37 -5.42
N ILE A 69 -2.03 -2.42 -5.65
CA ILE A 69 -3.44 -2.69 -5.83
C ILE A 69 -3.85 -2.17 -7.20
N GLU A 70 -4.62 -2.95 -7.95
CA GLU A 70 -5.23 -2.53 -9.19
C GLU A 70 -6.75 -2.76 -9.12
N HIS A 71 -7.51 -1.68 -9.34
CA HIS A 71 -8.96 -1.69 -9.42
C HIS A 71 -9.43 -1.24 -10.80
N PHE A 72 -10.31 -2.02 -11.42
CA PHE A 72 -10.93 -1.66 -12.68
C PHE A 72 -12.29 -0.97 -12.49
N ASN A 73 -12.73 -0.24 -13.51
CA ASN A 73 -14.04 0.45 -13.53
C ASN A 73 -14.28 1.41 -12.34
N MET A 74 -13.21 2.06 -11.86
CA MET A 74 -13.24 2.92 -10.70
C MET A 74 -12.78 4.35 -11.07
N PRO A 75 -13.45 5.42 -10.60
CA PRO A 75 -12.95 6.79 -10.73
C PRO A 75 -11.81 7.04 -9.75
N LEU A 76 -10.92 7.99 -10.07
CA LEU A 76 -9.76 8.32 -9.22
C LEU A 76 -10.16 8.71 -7.79
N LEU A 77 -11.23 9.48 -7.61
CA LEU A 77 -11.68 9.89 -6.28
C LEU A 77 -12.06 8.69 -5.39
N GLU A 78 -12.71 7.67 -5.96
CA GLU A 78 -12.95 6.42 -5.25
C GLU A 78 -11.64 5.68 -4.97
N GLY A 79 -10.71 5.66 -5.92
CA GLY A 79 -9.38 5.09 -5.73
C GLY A 79 -8.62 5.72 -4.56
N VAL A 80 -8.64 7.06 -4.44
CA VAL A 80 -8.05 7.76 -3.28
C VAL A 80 -8.77 7.38 -1.98
N SER A 81 -10.10 7.20 -2.01
CA SER A 81 -10.86 6.74 -0.84
C SER A 81 -10.46 5.30 -0.46
N ARG A 82 -10.23 4.42 -1.45
CA ARG A 82 -9.74 3.05 -1.23
C ARG A 82 -8.31 3.02 -0.69
N GLN A 83 -7.44 3.89 -1.17
CA GLN A 83 -6.09 4.08 -0.62
C GLN A 83 -6.16 4.42 0.88
N ARG A 84 -6.96 5.41 1.26
CA ARG A 84 -7.10 5.83 2.65
C ARG A 84 -7.73 4.77 3.54
N LEU A 85 -8.70 4.02 3.03
CA LEU A 85 -9.25 2.84 3.70
C LEU A 85 -8.18 1.75 3.89
N PHE A 86 -7.37 1.50 2.86
CA PHE A 86 -6.28 0.53 2.94
C PHE A 86 -5.25 0.91 4.01
N VAL A 87 -4.89 2.18 4.10
CA VAL A 87 -4.01 2.71 5.17
C VAL A 87 -4.62 2.50 6.57
N CYS A 88 -5.95 2.68 6.73
CA CYS A 88 -6.62 2.36 7.99
C CYS A 88 -6.55 0.86 8.32
N ILE A 89 -6.77 -0.01 7.33
CA ILE A 89 -6.65 -1.47 7.51
C ILE A 89 -5.23 -1.85 7.89
N ILE A 90 -4.21 -1.28 7.23
CA ILE A 90 -2.81 -1.49 7.59
C ILE A 90 -2.56 -1.12 9.05
N LYS A 91 -3.01 0.09 9.47
CA LYS A 91 -2.88 0.55 10.84
C LYS A 91 -3.44 -0.48 11.83
N GLU A 92 -4.69 -0.92 11.61
CA GLU A 92 -5.35 -1.90 12.46
C GLU A 92 -4.60 -3.23 12.54
N GLN A 93 -4.09 -3.74 11.40
CA GLN A 93 -3.36 -5.00 11.37
C GLN A 93 -1.98 -4.90 12.04
N VAL A 94 -1.27 -3.78 11.86
CA VAL A 94 0.02 -3.54 12.53
C VAL A 94 -0.18 -3.40 14.03
N GLU A 95 -1.15 -2.61 14.48
CA GLU A 95 -1.45 -2.44 15.91
C GLU A 95 -1.85 -3.76 16.56
N LYS A 96 -2.66 -4.57 15.88
CA LYS A 96 -3.05 -5.90 16.35
C LYS A 96 -1.87 -6.85 16.46
N ALA A 97 -0.94 -6.82 15.49
CA ALA A 97 0.20 -7.71 15.45
C ALA A 97 1.29 -7.35 16.45
N THR A 98 1.49 -6.05 16.69
CA THR A 98 2.58 -5.53 17.53
C THR A 98 2.15 -5.18 18.96
N GLY A 99 0.86 -4.89 19.16
CA GLY A 99 0.35 -4.30 20.42
C GLY A 99 0.71 -2.82 20.60
N LEU A 100 1.36 -2.19 19.61
CA LEU A 100 1.78 -0.79 19.62
C LEU A 100 0.74 0.09 18.92
N GLN A 101 0.66 1.36 19.32
CA GLN A 101 -0.24 2.33 18.70
C GLN A 101 0.48 3.12 17.60
N LEU A 102 -0.20 3.34 16.47
CA LEU A 102 0.26 4.17 15.36
C LEU A 102 -0.54 5.48 15.29
N GLU A 103 0.11 6.54 14.88
CA GLU A 103 -0.54 7.77 14.46
C GLU A 103 -0.80 7.74 12.96
N ARG A 104 -1.91 8.33 12.51
CA ARG A 104 -2.24 8.47 11.08
C ARG A 104 -2.54 9.92 10.76
N ASP A 105 -1.89 10.43 9.76
CA ASP A 105 -2.22 11.71 9.14
C ASP A 105 -2.45 11.49 7.63
N GLY A 106 -3.69 11.68 7.21
CA GLY A 106 -4.06 11.43 5.82
C GLY A 106 -3.86 9.98 5.39
N ASP A 107 -2.91 9.74 4.52
CA ASP A 107 -2.45 8.46 3.98
C ASP A 107 -1.09 8.02 4.53
N ASP A 108 -0.53 8.77 5.46
CA ASP A 108 0.70 8.44 6.16
C ASP A 108 0.46 7.82 7.53
N LEU A 109 1.29 6.84 7.89
CA LEU A 109 1.36 6.25 9.22
C LEU A 109 2.69 6.63 9.89
N PHE A 110 2.61 6.87 11.19
CA PHE A 110 3.77 7.25 12.02
C PHE A 110 3.85 6.39 13.26
N PHE A 111 5.09 6.15 13.71
CA PHE A 111 5.41 5.55 15.00
C PHE A 111 6.46 6.38 15.70
N ASN A 112 6.18 6.85 16.93
CA ASN A 112 7.07 7.71 17.73
C ASN A 112 7.60 8.93 16.95
N GLY A 113 6.74 9.51 16.10
CA GLY A 113 7.08 10.67 15.25
C GLY A 113 8.03 10.36 14.10
N GLY A 114 8.28 9.10 13.77
CA GLY A 114 8.95 8.63 12.56
C GLY A 114 7.94 8.14 11.52
N LYS A 115 8.14 8.48 10.24
CA LYS A 115 7.26 8.06 9.14
C LYS A 115 7.43 6.57 8.87
N LEU A 116 6.36 5.78 9.03
CA LEU A 116 6.37 4.33 8.84
C LEU A 116 6.00 3.93 7.42
N SER A 117 5.15 4.71 6.75
CA SER A 117 4.59 4.34 5.45
C SER A 117 4.77 5.42 4.38
N VAL A 118 4.68 4.98 3.13
CA VAL A 118 4.41 5.82 1.95
C VAL A 118 3.19 5.27 1.24
N SER A 119 2.38 6.15 0.62
CA SER A 119 1.19 5.71 -0.11
C SER A 119 0.80 6.70 -1.19
N ILE A 120 0.39 6.18 -2.35
CA ILE A 120 -0.12 6.99 -3.46
C ILE A 120 -1.20 6.24 -4.23
N ALA A 121 -2.19 6.97 -4.74
CA ALA A 121 -3.18 6.49 -5.69
C ALA A 121 -3.10 7.29 -7.00
N THR A 122 -3.12 6.60 -8.12
CA THR A 122 -3.14 7.21 -9.46
C THR A 122 -4.10 6.46 -10.38
N LYS A 123 -4.30 6.98 -11.58
CA LYS A 123 -5.21 6.38 -12.57
C LYS A 123 -4.53 6.24 -13.92
N SER A 124 -4.60 5.04 -14.47
CA SER A 124 -4.33 4.75 -15.87
C SER A 124 -5.60 4.90 -16.74
N PRO A 125 -5.52 4.81 -18.06
CA PRO A 125 -6.70 4.76 -18.92
C PRO A 125 -7.68 3.61 -18.61
N THR A 126 -7.20 2.52 -18.01
CA THR A 126 -7.98 1.28 -17.78
C THR A 126 -8.28 0.98 -16.33
N SER A 127 -7.45 1.46 -15.39
CA SER A 127 -7.54 1.08 -13.98
C SER A 127 -7.06 2.19 -13.04
N VAL A 128 -7.49 2.11 -11.78
CA VAL A 128 -6.88 2.83 -10.66
C VAL A 128 -5.79 1.96 -10.08
N LEU A 129 -4.67 2.56 -9.76
CA LEU A 129 -3.47 1.93 -9.23
C LEU A 129 -3.14 2.57 -7.88
N ILE A 130 -2.85 1.73 -6.88
CA ILE A 130 -2.45 2.18 -5.55
C ILE A 130 -1.16 1.47 -5.18
N HIS A 131 -0.16 2.22 -4.74
CA HIS A 131 1.01 1.71 -4.05
C HIS A 131 0.97 2.17 -2.61
N THR A 132 1.24 1.26 -1.69
CA THR A 132 1.44 1.56 -0.27
C THR A 132 2.57 0.67 0.23
N ALA A 133 3.50 1.24 0.99
CA ALA A 133 4.59 0.46 1.55
C ALA A 133 4.88 0.86 3.00
N LEU A 134 5.33 -0.13 3.79
CA LEU A 134 5.76 0.03 5.17
C LEU A 134 7.26 -0.19 5.26
N ASN A 135 8.00 0.70 5.90
CA ASN A 135 9.39 0.45 6.21
C ASN A 135 9.53 -0.78 7.12
N ILE A 136 10.32 -1.75 6.68
CA ILE A 136 10.78 -2.84 7.55
C ILE A 136 12.01 -2.36 8.32
N ILE A 137 12.90 -1.65 7.65
CA ILE A 137 14.11 -1.02 8.20
C ILE A 137 14.01 0.48 7.96
N SER A 138 14.32 1.29 8.96
CA SER A 138 14.30 2.76 8.90
C SER A 138 15.64 3.40 8.60
N ASP A 139 16.72 2.61 8.53
CA ASP A 139 18.08 3.10 8.29
C ASP A 139 18.21 3.72 6.88
N ASN A 140 19.05 4.75 6.78
CA ASN A 140 19.40 5.44 5.53
C ASN A 140 18.21 6.03 4.74
N THR A 141 17.07 6.25 5.39
CA THR A 141 15.93 6.94 4.77
C THR A 141 16.20 8.47 4.70
N PRO A 142 15.71 9.16 3.66
CA PRO A 142 15.94 10.60 3.48
C PRO A 142 15.22 11.49 4.52
N VAL A 143 14.23 10.94 5.23
CA VAL A 143 13.45 11.62 6.27
C VAL A 143 13.50 10.83 7.57
N LYS A 144 13.09 11.44 8.70
CA LYS A 144 12.94 10.71 9.96
C LYS A 144 11.87 9.62 9.77
N ALA A 145 12.30 8.37 9.74
CA ALA A 145 11.45 7.21 9.53
C ALA A 145 11.36 6.32 10.77
N ALA A 146 10.39 5.42 10.77
CA ALA A 146 10.29 4.28 11.65
C ALA A 146 10.13 3.01 10.80
N GLY A 147 10.58 1.86 11.31
CA GLY A 147 10.49 0.57 10.64
C GLY A 147 9.92 -0.51 11.54
N LEU A 148 9.23 -1.47 10.95
CA LEU A 148 8.62 -2.59 11.66
C LEU A 148 9.66 -3.39 12.47
N SER A 149 10.82 -3.68 11.89
CA SER A 149 11.87 -4.46 12.58
C SER A 149 12.82 -3.57 13.36
N SER A 150 13.26 -2.44 12.79
CA SER A 150 14.26 -1.58 13.42
C SER A 150 13.74 -0.84 14.66
N ASP A 151 12.48 -0.39 14.66
CA ASP A 151 11.95 0.48 15.70
C ASP A 151 10.83 -0.18 16.53
N MET A 152 10.08 -1.12 15.93
CA MET A 152 8.96 -1.79 16.58
C MET A 152 9.30 -3.22 17.04
N ASN A 153 10.51 -3.72 16.73
CA ASN A 153 10.99 -5.08 17.06
C ASN A 153 10.03 -6.18 16.55
N PHE A 154 9.45 -5.98 15.36
CA PHE A 154 8.50 -6.89 14.75
C PHE A 154 9.12 -7.53 13.50
N PHE A 155 9.11 -8.88 13.40
CA PHE A 155 9.83 -9.65 12.38
C PHE A 155 8.95 -10.56 11.54
N ASP A 156 7.70 -10.80 11.93
CA ASP A 156 6.77 -11.67 11.20
C ASP A 156 6.09 -10.94 10.01
N ILE A 157 6.95 -10.34 9.16
CA ILE A 157 6.54 -9.50 8.03
C ILE A 157 5.61 -10.23 7.06
N LYS A 158 5.90 -11.50 6.79
CA LYS A 158 5.12 -12.30 5.86
C LYS A 158 3.72 -12.62 6.40
N GLU A 159 3.60 -12.92 7.68
CA GLU A 159 2.31 -13.14 8.33
C GLU A 159 1.50 -11.85 8.36
N LEU A 160 2.13 -10.72 8.69
CA LEU A 160 1.49 -9.41 8.63
C LEU A 160 0.98 -9.12 7.21
N ALA A 161 1.79 -9.39 6.17
CA ALA A 161 1.37 -9.20 4.78
C ALA A 161 0.11 -10.02 4.45
N TYR A 162 0.04 -11.30 4.83
CA TYR A 162 -1.15 -12.11 4.62
C TYR A 162 -2.38 -11.57 5.37
N ASN A 163 -2.20 -11.11 6.61
CA ASN A 163 -3.30 -10.53 7.39
C ASN A 163 -3.85 -9.26 6.73
N ILE A 164 -2.98 -8.38 6.23
CA ILE A 164 -3.37 -7.17 5.52
C ILE A 164 -4.07 -7.52 4.18
N LEU A 165 -3.50 -8.44 3.38
CA LEU A 165 -4.09 -8.90 2.12
C LEU A 165 -5.51 -9.45 2.33
N ASN A 166 -5.68 -10.30 3.32
CA ASN A 166 -6.97 -10.92 3.65
C ASN A 166 -7.98 -9.88 4.16
N ALA A 167 -7.56 -8.97 5.03
CA ALA A 167 -8.41 -7.92 5.57
C ALA A 167 -8.93 -6.99 4.45
N TYR A 168 -8.04 -6.53 3.56
CA TYR A 168 -8.45 -5.66 2.46
C TYR A 168 -9.32 -6.37 1.43
N THR A 169 -9.01 -7.62 1.07
CA THR A 169 -9.81 -8.42 0.14
C THR A 169 -11.23 -8.62 0.67
N LYS A 170 -11.35 -8.96 1.96
CA LYS A 170 -12.64 -9.12 2.62
C LYS A 170 -13.43 -7.81 2.64
N GLU A 171 -12.81 -6.70 3.04
CA GLU A 171 -13.43 -5.38 3.08
C GLU A 171 -13.94 -4.96 1.70
N HIS A 172 -13.14 -5.19 0.64
CA HIS A 172 -13.55 -4.92 -0.74
C HIS A 172 -14.84 -5.69 -1.12
N GLU A 173 -14.93 -6.97 -0.80
CA GLU A 173 -16.10 -7.80 -1.08
C GLU A 173 -17.32 -7.35 -0.26
N GLU A 174 -17.13 -7.01 1.01
CA GLU A 174 -18.18 -6.53 1.91
C GLU A 174 -18.75 -5.18 1.46
N ILE A 175 -17.93 -4.27 0.92
CA ILE A 175 -18.38 -3.00 0.34
C ILE A 175 -19.29 -3.26 -0.87
N ILE A 176 -18.92 -4.17 -1.77
CA ILE A 176 -19.74 -4.55 -2.92
C ILE A 176 -21.08 -5.13 -2.44
N MET A 177 -21.04 -6.05 -1.48
CA MET A 177 -22.27 -6.64 -0.92
C MET A 177 -23.13 -5.61 -0.20
N ALA A 178 -22.53 -4.66 0.51
CA ALA A 178 -23.25 -3.60 1.21
C ALA A 178 -24.04 -2.71 0.22
N SER A 179 -23.49 -2.45 -0.96
CA SER A 179 -24.15 -1.63 -1.99
C SER A 179 -25.40 -2.29 -2.59
N THR A 180 -25.54 -3.62 -2.48
CA THR A 180 -26.64 -4.40 -3.07
C THR A 180 -27.78 -4.69 -2.09
N LYS A 181 -27.64 -4.39 -0.81
CA LYS A 181 -28.62 -4.70 0.23
C LYS A 181 -29.54 -3.53 0.63
N VAL A 182 -29.40 -2.38 -0.01
CA VAL A 182 -30.17 -1.17 0.32
C VAL A 182 -31.28 -0.92 -0.71
N ARG A 183 -32.44 -0.41 -0.25
CA ARG A 183 -33.49 0.08 -1.13
C ARG A 183 -33.30 1.55 -1.42
N GLY A 184 -33.74 2.00 -2.58
CA GLY A 184 -33.84 3.43 -2.88
C GLY A 184 -34.81 4.14 -1.93
N VAL A 185 -34.52 5.40 -1.62
CA VAL A 185 -35.40 6.32 -0.91
C VAL A 185 -36.00 7.26 -1.94
N ILE A 186 -37.34 7.37 -1.97
CA ILE A 186 -38.12 8.24 -2.87
C ILE A 186 -38.59 9.43 -2.11
#